data_3d4485263b34321354367ab3a7d836b2
#
_entry.id   3d4485263b34321354367ab3a7d836b2
#
_cell.length_a   1.000
_cell.length_b   1.000
_cell.length_c   1.000
_cell.angle_alpha   90.00
_cell.angle_beta   90.00
_cell.angle_gamma   90.00
#
_symmetry.space_group_name_H-M   'P 1'
#
loop_
_entity.id
_entity.type
_entity.pdbx_description
1 polymer ?
#
loop_
_entity_poly.entity_id
_entity_poly.type
_entity_poly.pdbx_seq_one_letter_code
_entity_poly.pdbx_strand_id
1 'polypeptide(L)'
;MNPAPDITAPPPGRSWRNIRQEVSAPAMSRQGRRRRLAAWAKAGALSVLVAGSGWGIYEFARSWSTDRAALATALHSERVRDVVLITDGVLTRDWVAGKLALPKEASLMTLDLPALRVRLLTRGQVRVAVLTRNFPDTLVVTLQERTPVARVQAADADGAAKQLLVAKDGTVYDGLNYDKTMLAGLPWLDGIRLVKSGNGFEPVDGMADVSALLSTAQLQAPHLYREWLIVSLARLAGRDEIVVKAQDIPEIVFNRKRDFFKQVAQLDYVIDAARALAAAPLLQSVNLSLENQVPVRLQGPPASLTATLPISLQPAQRKPQREF
;
A
#
# COMPACT_ATOMS: atom_id res chain seq x y z
N MET A 1 42.77 3.03 108.81
CA MET A 1 42.04 1.87 108.30
C MET A 1 41.14 2.34 107.16
N ASN A 2 41.62 2.14 105.95
CA ASN A 2 40.92 2.52 104.74
C ASN A 2 40.12 1.32 104.21
N PRO A 3 38.84 1.42 103.91
CA PRO A 3 38.16 0.38 103.19
C PRO A 3 38.34 0.51 101.65
N ALA A 4 38.49 -0.60 101.01
CA ALA A 4 38.79 -0.74 99.60
C ALA A 4 37.68 -0.18 98.69
N PRO A 5 37.95 0.23 97.45
CA PRO A 5 36.97 0.73 96.53
C PRO A 5 36.14 -0.39 95.84
N ASP A 6 34.87 -0.15 95.83
CA ASP A 6 33.87 -0.98 95.25
C ASP A 6 34.02 -1.03 93.69
N ILE A 7 33.99 -2.23 93.11
CA ILE A 7 34.15 -2.44 91.67
C ILE A 7 32.80 -2.16 91.00
N THR A 8 32.78 -1.04 90.34
CA THR A 8 31.61 -0.61 89.57
C THR A 8 31.30 -1.57 88.39
N ALA A 9 30.05 -2.01 88.32
CA ALA A 9 29.54 -2.84 87.26
C ALA A 9 29.64 -2.14 85.86
N PRO A 10 29.85 -2.89 84.78
CA PRO A 10 29.96 -2.30 83.46
C PRO A 10 28.60 -1.71 82.99
N PRO A 11 28.61 -0.63 82.23
CA PRO A 11 27.36 0.03 81.74
C PRO A 11 26.56 -0.91 80.86
N PRO A 12 25.23 -0.86 80.93
CA PRO A 12 24.36 -1.73 80.15
C PRO A 12 24.58 -1.46 78.65
N GLY A 13 24.94 -2.53 77.92
CA GLY A 13 25.14 -2.48 76.47
C GLY A 13 23.90 -1.93 75.74
N ARG A 14 24.11 -0.98 74.85
CA ARG A 14 23.06 -0.47 73.99
C ARG A 14 22.52 -1.59 73.15
N SER A 15 21.28 -2.04 73.48
CA SER A 15 20.56 -3.02 72.70
C SER A 15 20.01 -2.35 71.40
N TRP A 16 20.25 -2.96 70.28
CA TRP A 16 19.70 -2.55 68.96
C TRP A 16 18.20 -2.42 68.99
N ARG A 17 17.48 -2.95 69.97
CA ARG A 17 16.00 -2.90 70.07
C ARG A 17 15.49 -1.55 70.56
N ASN A 18 16.31 -0.64 71.04
CA ASN A 18 15.92 0.67 71.61
C ASN A 18 16.23 1.84 70.67
N ILE A 19 16.62 1.59 69.45
CA ILE A 19 16.77 2.65 68.44
C ILE A 19 15.35 3.03 68.00
N ARG A 20 14.88 4.19 68.41
CA ARG A 20 13.69 4.81 67.83
C ARG A 20 13.97 5.05 66.33
N GLN A 21 13.38 4.25 65.48
CA GLN A 21 13.33 4.57 64.07
C GLN A 21 12.33 5.70 63.85
N GLU A 22 12.85 6.91 63.73
CA GLU A 22 12.05 7.99 63.13
C GLU A 22 11.83 7.60 61.69
N VAL A 23 10.64 7.02 61.39
CA VAL A 23 10.19 6.80 60.03
C VAL A 23 9.79 8.15 59.46
N SER A 24 10.80 8.91 59.02
CA SER A 24 10.55 10.04 58.15
C SER A 24 9.98 9.48 56.85
N ALA A 25 8.73 9.79 56.53
CA ALA A 25 8.11 9.39 55.28
C ALA A 25 9.04 9.79 54.12
N PRO A 26 9.49 8.84 53.29
CA PRO A 26 10.47 9.14 52.24
C PRO A 26 9.89 10.19 51.31
N ALA A 27 10.52 11.37 51.30
CA ALA A 27 10.17 12.42 50.35
C ALA A 27 10.33 11.84 48.92
N MET A 28 9.20 11.62 48.23
CA MET A 28 9.25 11.06 46.90
C MET A 28 10.10 11.94 46.00
N SER A 29 11.11 11.33 45.39
CA SER A 29 11.94 11.98 44.39
C SER A 29 11.08 12.55 43.25
N ARG A 30 11.54 13.64 42.61
CA ARG A 30 10.85 14.24 41.46
C ARG A 30 10.51 13.20 40.38
N GLN A 31 11.36 12.18 40.24
CA GLN A 31 11.17 11.07 39.30
C GLN A 31 10.05 10.09 39.75
N GLY A 32 9.92 9.84 41.06
CA GLY A 32 8.83 9.02 41.60
C GLY A 32 7.46 9.68 41.45
N ARG A 33 7.39 11.02 41.63
CA ARG A 33 6.15 11.79 41.34
C ARG A 33 5.75 11.75 39.86
N ARG A 34 6.73 11.88 38.95
CA ARG A 34 6.48 11.79 37.52
C ARG A 34 5.99 10.38 37.11
N ARG A 35 6.54 9.31 37.66
CA ARG A 35 6.09 7.93 37.41
C ARG A 35 4.67 7.69 37.92
N ARG A 36 4.31 8.21 39.11
CA ARG A 36 2.94 8.14 39.63
C ARG A 36 1.97 8.96 38.78
N LEU A 37 2.33 10.19 38.40
CA LEU A 37 1.49 11.00 37.47
C LEU A 37 1.31 10.31 36.14
N ALA A 38 2.35 9.70 35.56
CA ALA A 38 2.24 8.94 34.32
C ALA A 38 1.38 7.68 34.48
N ALA A 39 1.43 7.00 35.63
CA ALA A 39 0.57 5.86 35.94
C ALA A 39 -0.90 6.29 36.05
N TRP A 40 -1.17 7.41 36.75
CA TRP A 40 -2.52 7.96 36.87
C TRP A 40 -3.05 8.48 35.54
N ALA A 41 -2.18 9.09 34.69
CA ALA A 41 -2.55 9.50 33.33
C ALA A 41 -2.89 8.30 32.45
N LYS A 42 -2.12 7.21 32.53
CA LYS A 42 -2.42 5.96 31.82
C LYS A 42 -3.71 5.31 32.32
N ALA A 43 -3.93 5.27 33.63
CA ALA A 43 -5.16 4.75 34.20
C ALA A 43 -6.38 5.61 33.79
N GLY A 44 -6.22 6.94 33.80
CA GLY A 44 -7.25 7.86 33.32
C GLY A 44 -7.55 7.71 31.85
N ALA A 45 -6.51 7.58 31.00
CA ALA A 45 -6.70 7.32 29.56
C ALA A 45 -7.41 5.98 29.31
N LEU A 46 -7.03 4.92 30.04
CA LEU A 46 -7.71 3.63 29.95
C LEU A 46 -9.19 3.71 30.37
N SER A 47 -9.49 4.44 31.45
CA SER A 47 -10.85 4.67 31.93
C SER A 47 -11.69 5.44 30.93
N VAL A 48 -11.12 6.46 30.27
CA VAL A 48 -11.79 7.22 29.20
C VAL A 48 -12.05 6.32 27.98
N LEU A 49 -11.10 5.46 27.65
CA LEU A 49 -11.24 4.52 26.54
C LEU A 49 -12.33 3.49 26.81
N VAL A 50 -12.37 2.92 28.03
CA VAL A 50 -13.42 1.97 28.46
C VAL A 50 -14.79 2.67 28.57
N ALA A 51 -14.85 3.89 29.11
CA ALA A 51 -16.08 4.66 29.17
C ALA A 51 -16.58 5.06 27.77
N GLY A 52 -15.67 5.48 26.87
CA GLY A 52 -15.99 5.81 25.48
C GLY A 52 -16.48 4.61 24.68
N SER A 53 -15.82 3.44 24.85
CA SER A 53 -16.29 2.20 24.21
C SER A 53 -17.62 1.71 24.81
N GLY A 54 -17.81 1.82 26.13
CA GLY A 54 -19.08 1.52 26.79
C GLY A 54 -20.22 2.44 26.33
N TRP A 55 -19.93 3.73 26.17
CA TRP A 55 -20.88 4.70 25.61
C TRP A 55 -21.22 4.36 24.16
N GLY A 56 -20.21 4.07 23.33
CA GLY A 56 -20.42 3.67 21.93
C GLY A 56 -21.26 2.40 21.79
N ILE A 57 -21.00 1.39 22.64
CA ILE A 57 -21.82 0.17 22.68
C ILE A 57 -23.24 0.47 23.19
N TYR A 58 -23.37 1.34 24.18
CA TYR A 58 -24.68 1.76 24.70
C TYR A 58 -25.49 2.52 23.65
N GLU A 59 -24.87 3.50 22.96
CA GLU A 59 -25.54 4.23 21.87
C GLU A 59 -25.88 3.32 20.69
N PHE A 60 -25.01 2.40 20.36
CA PHE A 60 -25.27 1.37 19.33
C PHE A 60 -26.42 0.43 19.76
N ALA A 61 -26.41 -0.05 21.01
CA ALA A 61 -27.47 -0.87 21.54
C ALA A 61 -28.80 -0.10 21.69
N ARG A 62 -28.74 1.17 22.11
CA ARG A 62 -29.91 2.06 22.19
C ARG A 62 -30.47 2.37 20.81
N SER A 63 -29.63 2.68 19.84
CA SER A 63 -30.00 2.85 18.44
C SER A 63 -30.67 1.58 17.90
N TRP A 64 -30.13 0.40 18.24
CA TRP A 64 -30.71 -0.89 17.84
C TRP A 64 -32.02 -1.20 18.60
N SER A 65 -32.12 -0.83 19.87
CA SER A 65 -33.33 -1.09 20.67
C SER A 65 -34.46 -0.10 20.42
N THR A 66 -34.16 1.13 20.00
CA THR A 66 -35.16 2.15 19.67
C THR A 66 -35.78 1.94 18.30
N ASP A 67 -35.13 1.15 17.43
CA ASP A 67 -35.59 0.90 16.07
C ASP A 67 -36.57 -0.29 15.95
N ARG A 68 -37.46 -0.43 16.94
CA ARG A 68 -38.62 -1.33 16.76
C ARG A 68 -39.50 -0.93 15.58
N ALA A 69 -39.52 0.36 15.24
CA ALA A 69 -40.14 0.88 14.04
C ALA A 69 -39.39 0.41 12.77
N ALA A 70 -38.05 0.42 12.78
CA ALA A 70 -37.25 -0.11 11.69
C ALA A 70 -37.36 -1.64 11.57
N LEU A 71 -37.47 -2.35 12.70
CA LEU A 71 -37.76 -3.80 12.69
C LEU A 71 -39.17 -4.08 12.14
N ALA A 72 -40.15 -3.30 12.52
CA ALA A 72 -41.53 -3.44 11.98
C ALA A 72 -41.53 -3.09 10.46
N THR A 73 -40.79 -2.07 10.04
CA THR A 73 -40.62 -1.72 8.63
C THR A 73 -39.82 -2.80 7.88
N ALA A 74 -38.82 -3.44 8.53
CA ALA A 74 -38.07 -4.54 7.98
C ALA A 74 -38.92 -5.81 7.78
N LEU A 75 -39.85 -6.07 8.69
CA LEU A 75 -40.81 -7.16 8.54
C LEU A 75 -41.80 -6.93 7.38
N HIS A 76 -42.01 -5.68 7.02
CA HIS A 76 -42.80 -5.25 5.86
C HIS A 76 -41.89 -4.80 4.72
N SER A 77 -40.69 -5.40 4.59
CA SER A 77 -39.75 -5.01 3.55
C SER A 77 -40.44 -5.07 2.17
N GLU A 78 -40.55 -3.91 1.56
CA GLU A 78 -41.04 -3.79 0.20
C GLU A 78 -40.05 -4.44 -0.78
N ARG A 79 -40.51 -4.62 -2.01
CA ARG A 79 -39.62 -5.04 -3.10
C ARG A 79 -38.45 -4.06 -3.22
N VAL A 80 -37.30 -4.57 -3.61
CA VAL A 80 -36.14 -3.71 -3.90
C VAL A 80 -36.50 -2.80 -5.06
N ARG A 81 -36.63 -1.50 -4.77
CA ARG A 81 -36.95 -0.45 -5.75
C ARG A 81 -35.70 0.24 -6.23
N ASP A 82 -34.72 0.40 -5.36
CA ASP A 82 -33.52 1.15 -5.69
C ASP A 82 -32.23 0.37 -5.34
N VAL A 83 -31.22 0.56 -6.20
CA VAL A 83 -29.86 0.07 -5.99
C VAL A 83 -28.93 1.29 -6.01
N VAL A 84 -28.43 1.68 -4.86
CA VAL A 84 -27.46 2.77 -4.71
C VAL A 84 -26.06 2.20 -4.86
N LEU A 85 -25.29 2.73 -5.81
CA LEU A 85 -23.90 2.39 -6.02
C LEU A 85 -23.00 3.45 -5.41
N ILE A 86 -22.04 3.00 -4.60
CA ILE A 86 -20.90 3.80 -4.10
C ILE A 86 -19.64 3.10 -4.63
N THR A 87 -18.87 3.77 -5.49
CA THR A 87 -17.64 3.21 -6.05
C THR A 87 -16.53 4.25 -6.07
N ASP A 88 -15.29 3.78 -5.96
CA ASP A 88 -14.06 4.56 -6.15
C ASP A 88 -13.53 4.48 -7.60
N GLY A 89 -14.26 3.80 -8.50
CA GLY A 89 -13.83 3.55 -9.86
C GLY A 89 -14.80 4.01 -10.94
N VAL A 90 -14.85 3.27 -12.03
CA VAL A 90 -15.56 3.65 -13.28
C VAL A 90 -16.79 2.80 -13.57
N LEU A 91 -17.11 1.80 -12.74
CA LEU A 91 -18.29 0.97 -12.93
C LEU A 91 -19.57 1.76 -12.68
N THR A 92 -20.57 1.53 -13.55
CA THR A 92 -21.84 2.22 -13.50
C THR A 92 -22.89 1.45 -12.72
N ARG A 93 -23.91 2.17 -12.25
CA ARG A 93 -25.08 1.59 -11.59
C ARG A 93 -25.77 0.53 -12.47
N ASP A 94 -25.92 0.82 -13.76
CA ASP A 94 -26.58 -0.08 -14.71
C ASP A 94 -25.82 -1.39 -14.86
N TRP A 95 -24.49 -1.31 -14.88
CA TRP A 95 -23.65 -2.50 -14.89
C TRP A 95 -23.86 -3.35 -13.62
N VAL A 96 -23.87 -2.71 -12.44
CA VAL A 96 -24.10 -3.40 -11.15
C VAL A 96 -25.49 -4.03 -11.14
N ALA A 97 -26.54 -3.30 -11.53
CA ALA A 97 -27.90 -3.81 -11.60
C ALA A 97 -28.00 -5.04 -12.53
N GLY A 98 -27.37 -4.96 -13.71
CA GLY A 98 -27.30 -6.08 -14.66
C GLY A 98 -26.54 -7.29 -14.10
N LYS A 99 -25.48 -7.08 -13.31
CA LYS A 99 -24.71 -8.17 -12.67
C LYS A 99 -25.42 -8.79 -11.50
N LEU A 100 -26.10 -8.00 -10.69
CA LEU A 100 -26.90 -8.51 -9.59
C LEU A 100 -28.07 -9.35 -10.09
N ALA A 101 -28.65 -8.97 -11.24
CA ALA A 101 -29.79 -9.65 -11.89
C ALA A 101 -30.86 -10.01 -10.84
N LEU A 102 -31.29 -9.00 -10.05
CA LEU A 102 -32.25 -9.20 -8.98
C LEU A 102 -33.62 -9.61 -9.57
N PRO A 103 -34.30 -10.61 -8.97
CA PRO A 103 -35.67 -10.94 -9.34
C PRO A 103 -36.59 -9.74 -9.11
N LYS A 104 -37.57 -9.50 -9.99
CA LYS A 104 -38.49 -8.36 -9.90
C LYS A 104 -39.29 -8.31 -8.58
N GLU A 105 -39.51 -9.47 -7.96
CA GLU A 105 -40.27 -9.63 -6.72
C GLU A 105 -39.37 -9.79 -5.48
N ALA A 106 -38.06 -9.61 -5.61
CA ALA A 106 -37.14 -9.81 -4.48
C ALA A 106 -37.34 -8.70 -3.44
N SER A 107 -37.50 -9.12 -2.19
CA SER A 107 -37.43 -8.20 -1.04
C SER A 107 -36.03 -8.20 -0.46
N LEU A 108 -35.65 -7.09 0.22
CA LEU A 108 -34.32 -7.02 0.87
C LEU A 108 -34.06 -8.19 1.83
N MET A 109 -35.09 -8.73 2.46
CA MET A 109 -34.97 -9.84 3.41
C MET A 109 -34.68 -11.17 2.72
N THR A 110 -35.20 -11.39 1.53
CA THR A 110 -35.02 -12.64 0.78
C THR A 110 -33.72 -12.69 -0.01
N LEU A 111 -33.01 -11.56 -0.14
CA LEU A 111 -31.75 -11.51 -0.87
C LEU A 111 -30.62 -12.22 -0.13
N ASP A 112 -29.97 -13.14 -0.83
CA ASP A 112 -28.69 -13.73 -0.41
C ASP A 112 -27.53 -12.79 -0.74
N LEU A 113 -27.19 -11.88 0.20
CA LEU A 113 -26.11 -10.91 0.01
C LEU A 113 -24.75 -11.58 -0.20
N PRO A 114 -24.36 -12.66 0.50
CA PRO A 114 -23.15 -13.43 0.23
C PRO A 114 -23.07 -13.91 -1.22
N ALA A 115 -24.11 -14.52 -1.75
CA ALA A 115 -24.15 -14.99 -3.14
C ALA A 115 -24.04 -13.83 -4.15
N LEU A 116 -24.73 -12.71 -3.90
CA LEU A 116 -24.64 -11.50 -4.72
C LEU A 116 -23.22 -10.89 -4.68
N ARG A 117 -22.59 -10.88 -3.50
CA ARG A 117 -21.20 -10.44 -3.35
C ARG A 117 -20.24 -11.28 -4.20
N VAL A 118 -20.34 -12.61 -4.11
CA VAL A 118 -19.52 -13.53 -4.91
C VAL A 118 -19.71 -13.23 -6.40
N ARG A 119 -20.95 -13.02 -6.84
CA ARG A 119 -21.27 -12.68 -8.25
C ARG A 119 -20.60 -11.39 -8.74
N LEU A 120 -20.50 -10.37 -7.89
CA LEU A 120 -19.76 -9.14 -8.20
C LEU A 120 -18.24 -9.38 -8.25
N LEU A 121 -17.71 -10.16 -7.31
CA LEU A 121 -16.27 -10.47 -7.21
C LEU A 121 -15.77 -11.40 -8.33
N THR A 122 -16.64 -12.12 -9.05
CA THR A 122 -16.24 -12.91 -10.23
C THR A 122 -15.64 -12.07 -11.34
N ARG A 123 -15.90 -10.76 -11.35
CA ARG A 123 -15.23 -9.82 -12.25
C ARG A 123 -13.96 -9.30 -11.59
N GLY A 124 -12.83 -9.62 -12.15
CA GLY A 124 -11.52 -9.24 -11.63
C GLY A 124 -11.33 -7.72 -11.42
N GLN A 125 -12.13 -6.86 -12.08
CA GLN A 125 -12.12 -5.41 -11.85
C GLN A 125 -12.57 -5.03 -10.45
N VAL A 126 -13.49 -5.80 -9.83
CA VAL A 126 -13.96 -5.54 -8.46
C VAL A 126 -13.00 -6.20 -7.47
N ARG A 127 -12.37 -5.39 -6.62
CA ARG A 127 -11.48 -5.87 -5.55
C ARG A 127 -12.25 -6.19 -4.27
N VAL A 128 -13.16 -5.30 -3.88
CA VAL A 128 -14.01 -5.46 -2.68
C VAL A 128 -15.43 -5.09 -3.05
N ALA A 129 -16.38 -5.90 -2.59
CA ALA A 129 -17.80 -5.63 -2.68
C ALA A 129 -18.45 -5.76 -1.31
N VAL A 130 -19.17 -4.73 -0.88
CA VAL A 130 -19.97 -4.73 0.34
C VAL A 130 -21.40 -4.39 -0.04
N LEU A 131 -22.33 -5.27 0.34
CA LEU A 131 -23.75 -5.05 0.10
C LEU A 131 -24.44 -4.85 1.44
N THR A 132 -25.21 -3.77 1.55
CA THR A 132 -25.92 -3.42 2.78
C THR A 132 -27.40 -3.15 2.47
N ARG A 133 -28.28 -3.71 3.30
CA ARG A 133 -29.71 -3.44 3.24
C ARG A 133 -30.00 -2.10 3.87
N ASN A 134 -30.61 -1.19 3.13
CA ASN A 134 -31.13 0.07 3.64
C ASN A 134 -32.65 0.05 3.48
N PHE A 135 -33.31 -0.28 4.58
CA PHE A 135 -34.78 -0.42 4.62
C PHE A 135 -35.47 0.92 4.34
N PRO A 136 -36.68 0.91 3.69
CA PRO A 136 -37.48 -0.28 3.42
C PRO A 136 -37.17 -1.02 2.12
N ASP A 137 -36.56 -0.39 1.10
CA ASP A 137 -36.58 -0.86 -0.29
C ASP A 137 -35.24 -0.69 -1.06
N THR A 138 -34.21 -0.23 -0.41
CA THR A 138 -32.95 0.16 -1.06
C THR A 138 -31.82 -0.83 -0.75
N LEU A 139 -31.11 -1.31 -1.80
CA LEU A 139 -29.87 -2.05 -1.67
C LEU A 139 -28.70 -1.13 -1.92
N VAL A 140 -27.85 -0.92 -0.92
CA VAL A 140 -26.59 -0.16 -1.07
C VAL A 140 -25.46 -1.12 -1.44
N VAL A 141 -24.77 -0.82 -2.53
CA VAL A 141 -23.63 -1.59 -3.05
C VAL A 141 -22.41 -0.69 -3.02
N THR A 142 -21.45 -1.00 -2.16
CA THR A 142 -20.16 -0.31 -2.11
C THR A 142 -19.10 -1.16 -2.77
N LEU A 143 -18.46 -0.64 -3.81
CA LEU A 143 -17.42 -1.30 -4.56
C LEU A 143 -16.09 -0.58 -4.38
N GLN A 144 -15.02 -1.36 -4.31
CA GLN A 144 -13.66 -0.88 -4.54
C GLN A 144 -13.13 -1.57 -5.78
N GLU A 145 -12.72 -0.77 -6.75
CA GLU A 145 -12.22 -1.28 -8.02
C GLU A 145 -10.70 -1.40 -8.02
N ARG A 146 -10.19 -2.27 -8.88
CA ARG A 146 -8.76 -2.35 -9.17
C ARG A 146 -8.36 -1.29 -10.16
N THR A 147 -7.28 -0.58 -9.85
CA THR A 147 -6.66 0.35 -10.78
C THR A 147 -5.72 -0.42 -11.70
N PRO A 148 -5.87 -0.33 -13.02
CA PRO A 148 -4.96 -1.00 -13.95
C PRO A 148 -3.59 -0.29 -13.95
N VAL A 149 -2.53 -1.09 -14.03
CA VAL A 149 -1.13 -0.63 -14.02
C VAL A 149 -0.48 -0.88 -15.38
N ALA A 150 -0.91 -1.94 -16.07
CA ALA A 150 -0.39 -2.34 -17.37
C ALA A 150 -1.48 -3.05 -18.19
N ARG A 151 -1.19 -3.21 -19.49
CA ARG A 151 -2.02 -3.97 -20.43
C ARG A 151 -1.30 -5.28 -20.78
N VAL A 152 -2.07 -6.31 -21.07
CA VAL A 152 -1.54 -7.59 -21.57
C VAL A 152 -2.41 -8.11 -22.69
N GLN A 153 -1.81 -8.79 -23.64
CA GLN A 153 -2.51 -9.51 -24.69
C GLN A 153 -2.69 -10.97 -24.30
N ALA A 154 -3.91 -11.47 -24.40
CA ALA A 154 -4.22 -12.88 -24.26
C ALA A 154 -4.96 -13.37 -25.48
N ALA A 155 -4.77 -14.64 -25.85
CA ALA A 155 -5.62 -15.27 -26.84
C ALA A 155 -6.95 -15.66 -26.19
N ASP A 156 -8.05 -15.25 -26.80
CA ASP A 156 -9.40 -15.71 -26.42
C ASP A 156 -9.61 -17.18 -26.82
N ALA A 157 -10.77 -17.74 -26.49
CA ALA A 157 -11.13 -19.11 -26.85
C ALA A 157 -11.10 -19.36 -28.37
N ASP A 158 -11.42 -18.33 -29.15
CA ASP A 158 -11.43 -18.34 -30.61
C ASP A 158 -10.07 -18.00 -31.26
N GLY A 159 -8.99 -17.88 -30.44
CA GLY A 159 -7.65 -17.50 -30.90
C GLY A 159 -7.46 -16.02 -31.22
N ALA A 160 -8.49 -15.20 -31.06
CA ALA A 160 -8.40 -13.76 -31.27
C ALA A 160 -7.62 -13.09 -30.14
N ALA A 161 -6.79 -12.12 -30.49
CA ALA A 161 -6.03 -11.35 -29.51
C ALA A 161 -6.97 -10.42 -28.73
N LYS A 162 -7.11 -10.65 -27.43
CA LYS A 162 -7.89 -9.82 -26.52
C LYS A 162 -6.95 -9.01 -25.60
N GLN A 163 -7.22 -7.72 -25.50
CA GLN A 163 -6.56 -6.87 -24.53
C GLN A 163 -7.18 -7.06 -23.15
N LEU A 164 -6.35 -7.34 -22.16
CA LEU A 164 -6.71 -7.41 -20.75
C LEU A 164 -5.89 -6.40 -19.96
N LEU A 165 -6.36 -6.09 -18.77
CA LEU A 165 -5.71 -5.18 -17.84
C LEU A 165 -5.09 -5.97 -16.68
N VAL A 166 -3.98 -5.46 -16.17
CA VAL A 166 -3.28 -6.04 -15.01
C VAL A 166 -3.24 -5.01 -13.90
N ALA A 167 -3.73 -5.40 -12.72
CA ALA A 167 -3.70 -4.56 -11.53
C ALA A 167 -2.37 -4.70 -10.75
N LYS A 168 -2.18 -3.84 -9.77
CA LYS A 168 -1.00 -3.86 -8.88
C LYS A 168 -0.80 -5.21 -8.16
N ASP A 169 -1.88 -5.89 -7.81
CA ASP A 169 -1.87 -7.21 -7.15
C ASP A 169 -1.66 -8.38 -8.12
N GLY A 170 -1.35 -8.10 -9.37
CA GLY A 170 -1.16 -9.11 -10.41
C GLY A 170 -2.45 -9.63 -11.04
N THR A 171 -3.61 -9.27 -10.53
CA THR A 171 -4.89 -9.73 -11.08
C THR A 171 -5.07 -9.27 -12.52
N VAL A 172 -5.31 -10.23 -13.41
CA VAL A 172 -5.60 -10.00 -14.83
C VAL A 172 -7.11 -9.98 -15.03
N TYR A 173 -7.62 -8.94 -15.66
CA TYR A 173 -9.07 -8.77 -15.83
C TYR A 173 -9.46 -8.02 -17.11
N ASP A 174 -10.72 -8.17 -17.49
CA ASP A 174 -11.33 -7.43 -18.57
C ASP A 174 -11.83 -6.08 -18.02
N GLY A 175 -11.22 -5.00 -18.47
CA GLY A 175 -11.56 -3.66 -18.02
C GLY A 175 -12.79 -3.11 -18.71
N LEU A 176 -13.74 -2.63 -17.93
CA LEU A 176 -14.98 -2.02 -18.41
C LEU A 176 -15.01 -0.54 -18.04
N ASN A 177 -15.57 0.29 -18.93
CA ASN A 177 -15.84 1.71 -18.72
C ASN A 177 -14.60 2.60 -18.45
N TYR A 178 -13.39 2.08 -18.66
CA TYR A 178 -12.19 2.92 -18.57
C TYR A 178 -12.09 3.85 -19.80
N ASP A 179 -11.57 5.05 -19.57
CA ASP A 179 -11.25 5.97 -20.65
C ASP A 179 -10.17 5.37 -21.58
N LYS A 180 -10.41 5.44 -22.88
CA LYS A 180 -9.46 4.95 -23.90
C LYS A 180 -8.12 5.67 -23.86
N THR A 181 -8.13 6.96 -23.53
CA THR A 181 -6.91 7.77 -23.40
C THR A 181 -6.06 7.28 -22.22
N MET A 182 -6.70 7.01 -21.08
CA MET A 182 -6.04 6.45 -19.92
C MET A 182 -5.45 5.08 -20.22
N LEU A 183 -6.22 4.20 -20.89
CA LEU A 183 -5.73 2.87 -21.26
C LEU A 183 -4.56 2.94 -22.26
N ALA A 184 -4.60 3.89 -23.21
CA ALA A 184 -3.51 4.06 -24.17
C ALA A 184 -2.19 4.46 -23.52
N GLY A 185 -2.25 5.21 -22.40
CA GLY A 185 -1.07 5.60 -21.61
C GLY A 185 -0.46 4.50 -20.75
N LEU A 186 -1.10 3.32 -20.63
CA LEU A 186 -0.54 2.20 -19.88
C LEU A 186 0.44 1.40 -20.74
N PRO A 187 1.61 0.99 -20.20
CA PRO A 187 2.54 0.15 -20.92
C PRO A 187 1.98 -1.27 -21.13
N TRP A 188 2.47 -1.93 -22.19
CA TRP A 188 2.22 -3.34 -22.40
C TRP A 188 3.13 -4.19 -21.52
N LEU A 189 2.57 -5.26 -20.95
CA LEU A 189 3.33 -6.25 -20.20
C LEU A 189 3.75 -7.38 -21.13
N ASP A 190 5.04 -7.72 -21.09
CA ASP A 190 5.66 -8.78 -21.91
C ASP A 190 6.49 -9.73 -21.04
N GLY A 191 6.90 -10.87 -21.61
CA GLY A 191 7.74 -11.84 -20.92
C GLY A 191 7.05 -12.58 -19.77
N ILE A 192 5.72 -12.62 -19.77
CA ILE A 192 4.91 -13.36 -18.80
C ILE A 192 4.17 -14.51 -19.47
N ARG A 193 3.85 -15.53 -18.69
CA ARG A 193 2.97 -16.62 -19.11
C ARG A 193 1.66 -16.52 -18.34
N LEU A 194 0.58 -16.25 -19.05
CA LEU A 194 -0.76 -16.25 -18.46
C LEU A 194 -1.24 -17.70 -18.29
N VAL A 195 -1.49 -18.10 -17.05
CA VAL A 195 -2.03 -19.41 -16.70
C VAL A 195 -3.54 -19.23 -16.44
N LYS A 196 -4.38 -19.96 -17.18
CA LYS A 196 -5.82 -19.94 -16.96
C LYS A 196 -6.16 -20.62 -15.63
N SER A 197 -6.99 -19.97 -14.82
CA SER A 197 -7.50 -20.49 -13.55
C SER A 197 -8.99 -20.19 -13.45
N GLY A 198 -9.81 -21.22 -13.51
CA GLY A 198 -11.26 -21.07 -13.54
C GLY A 198 -11.72 -20.16 -14.69
N ASN A 199 -12.50 -19.13 -14.37
CA ASN A 199 -13.00 -18.14 -15.35
C ASN A 199 -12.03 -16.97 -15.60
N GLY A 200 -10.81 -17.00 -15.06
CA GLY A 200 -9.83 -15.93 -15.18
C GLY A 200 -8.42 -16.45 -15.40
N PHE A 201 -7.46 -15.72 -14.89
CA PHE A 201 -6.04 -16.04 -14.92
C PHE A 201 -5.47 -16.01 -13.52
N GLU A 202 -4.42 -16.79 -13.30
CA GLU A 202 -3.63 -16.65 -12.08
C GLU A 202 -2.99 -15.26 -12.03
N PRO A 203 -2.83 -14.69 -10.83
CA PRO A 203 -2.16 -13.41 -10.68
C PRO A 203 -0.73 -13.45 -11.22
N VAL A 204 -0.33 -12.39 -11.92
CA VAL A 204 1.03 -12.24 -12.44
C VAL A 204 1.97 -11.86 -11.32
N ASP A 205 3.00 -12.66 -11.10
CA ASP A 205 4.03 -12.39 -10.10
C ASP A 205 4.88 -11.17 -10.46
N GLY A 206 5.36 -10.45 -9.42
CA GLY A 206 6.23 -9.30 -9.58
C GLY A 206 5.52 -7.99 -9.93
N MET A 207 4.19 -7.99 -10.04
CA MET A 207 3.44 -6.77 -10.37
C MET A 207 3.51 -5.69 -9.29
N ALA A 208 3.80 -6.06 -8.04
CA ALA A 208 4.05 -5.08 -6.98
C ALA A 208 5.30 -4.23 -7.30
N ASP A 209 6.39 -4.88 -7.74
CA ASP A 209 7.64 -4.21 -8.12
C ASP A 209 7.45 -3.36 -9.39
N VAL A 210 6.75 -3.90 -10.40
CA VAL A 210 6.38 -3.15 -11.61
C VAL A 210 5.57 -1.91 -11.25
N SER A 211 4.54 -2.07 -10.42
CA SER A 211 3.72 -0.93 -9.98
C SER A 211 4.53 0.12 -9.23
N ALA A 212 5.48 -0.32 -8.38
CA ALA A 212 6.37 0.60 -7.67
C ALA A 212 7.28 1.37 -8.65
N LEU A 213 7.87 0.69 -9.63
CA LEU A 213 8.67 1.32 -10.69
C LEU A 213 7.85 2.32 -11.50
N LEU A 214 6.68 1.91 -12.01
CA LEU A 214 5.84 2.76 -12.85
C LEU A 214 5.31 3.97 -12.09
N SER A 215 4.87 3.79 -10.83
CA SER A 215 4.42 4.91 -10.00
C SER A 215 5.55 5.87 -9.67
N THR A 216 6.76 5.36 -9.41
CA THR A 216 7.95 6.20 -9.19
C THR A 216 8.28 7.02 -10.44
N ALA A 217 8.31 6.38 -11.60
CA ALA A 217 8.57 7.07 -12.88
C ALA A 217 7.49 8.11 -13.20
N GLN A 218 6.22 7.78 -12.97
CA GLN A 218 5.10 8.68 -13.20
C GLN A 218 5.16 9.94 -12.33
N LEU A 219 5.64 9.80 -11.08
CA LEU A 219 5.74 10.90 -10.12
C LEU A 219 7.01 11.72 -10.30
N GLN A 220 8.15 11.07 -10.58
CA GLN A 220 9.46 11.72 -10.59
C GLN A 220 9.89 12.19 -11.99
N ALA A 221 9.57 11.42 -13.02
CA ALA A 221 9.95 11.70 -14.40
C ALA A 221 8.77 11.39 -15.36
N PRO A 222 7.66 12.16 -15.29
CA PRO A 222 6.47 11.91 -16.10
C PRO A 222 6.72 11.98 -17.60
N HIS A 223 7.73 12.73 -18.02
CA HIS A 223 8.17 12.82 -19.42
C HIS A 223 8.75 11.49 -19.90
N LEU A 224 9.55 10.80 -19.08
CA LEU A 224 10.09 9.49 -19.40
C LEU A 224 9.00 8.42 -19.40
N TYR A 225 8.12 8.45 -18.40
CA TYR A 225 7.02 7.48 -18.28
C TYR A 225 6.12 7.47 -19.53
N ARG A 226 5.86 8.62 -20.13
CA ARG A 226 5.01 8.72 -21.34
C ARG A 226 5.61 8.02 -22.56
N GLU A 227 6.92 7.86 -22.60
CA GLU A 227 7.63 7.17 -23.67
C GLU A 227 7.73 5.67 -23.47
N TRP A 228 7.34 5.15 -22.28
CA TRP A 228 7.43 3.74 -21.95
C TRP A 228 6.30 2.94 -22.60
N LEU A 229 6.66 2.07 -23.51
CA LEU A 229 5.71 1.28 -24.31
C LEU A 229 5.49 -0.13 -23.77
N ILE A 230 6.58 -0.80 -23.37
CA ILE A 230 6.56 -2.20 -22.94
C ILE A 230 7.37 -2.37 -21.67
N VAL A 231 6.83 -3.14 -20.74
CA VAL A 231 7.52 -3.60 -19.53
C VAL A 231 7.64 -5.12 -19.60
N SER A 232 8.85 -5.65 -19.66
CA SER A 232 9.11 -7.08 -19.74
C SER A 232 9.58 -7.65 -18.42
N LEU A 233 8.93 -8.72 -17.99
CA LEU A 233 9.26 -9.49 -16.79
C LEU A 233 10.09 -10.77 -17.08
N ALA A 234 10.51 -10.97 -18.33
CA ALA A 234 11.25 -12.17 -18.74
C ALA A 234 12.51 -12.44 -17.91
N ARG A 235 13.14 -11.38 -17.37
CA ARG A 235 14.38 -11.48 -16.58
C ARG A 235 14.13 -11.36 -15.07
N LEU A 236 12.86 -11.18 -14.65
CA LEU A 236 12.56 -10.93 -13.24
C LEU A 236 12.89 -12.13 -12.34
N ALA A 237 12.46 -13.34 -12.72
CA ALA A 237 12.66 -14.53 -11.92
C ALA A 237 14.14 -14.96 -11.82
N GLY A 238 14.94 -14.74 -12.89
CA GLY A 238 16.34 -15.21 -12.95
C GLY A 238 17.38 -14.18 -12.53
N ARG A 239 17.10 -12.88 -12.73
CA ARG A 239 18.10 -11.82 -12.55
C ARG A 239 17.61 -10.65 -11.69
N ASP A 240 16.37 -10.69 -11.20
CA ASP A 240 15.73 -9.59 -10.49
C ASP A 240 15.65 -8.28 -11.33
N GLU A 241 15.60 -8.44 -12.67
CA GLU A 241 15.60 -7.33 -13.62
C GLU A 241 14.22 -7.13 -14.24
N ILE A 242 13.80 -5.85 -14.31
CA ILE A 242 12.64 -5.39 -15.07
C ILE A 242 13.18 -4.64 -16.28
N VAL A 243 12.78 -5.05 -17.47
CA VAL A 243 13.22 -4.42 -18.72
C VAL A 243 12.10 -3.55 -19.27
N VAL A 244 12.38 -2.27 -19.46
CA VAL A 244 11.44 -1.32 -20.08
C VAL A 244 11.92 -0.99 -21.49
N LYS A 245 10.99 -1.01 -22.45
CA LYS A 245 11.22 -0.53 -23.81
C LYS A 245 10.47 0.79 -23.98
N ALA A 246 11.21 1.84 -24.19
CA ALA A 246 10.69 3.17 -24.49
C ALA A 246 10.70 3.42 -26.00
N GLN A 247 10.04 4.51 -26.41
CA GLN A 247 9.96 4.89 -27.82
C GLN A 247 11.34 5.08 -28.46
N ASP A 248 12.23 5.79 -27.77
CA ASP A 248 13.57 6.15 -28.27
C ASP A 248 14.68 5.24 -27.72
N ILE A 249 14.41 4.44 -26.69
CA ILE A 249 15.38 3.54 -26.05
C ILE A 249 14.81 2.13 -26.03
N PRO A 250 15.33 1.23 -26.88
CA PRO A 250 14.83 -0.14 -27.00
C PRO A 250 14.96 -1.00 -25.74
N GLU A 251 15.95 -0.71 -24.89
CA GLU A 251 16.19 -1.51 -23.68
C GLU A 251 16.69 -0.64 -22.51
N ILE A 252 15.88 -0.59 -21.46
CA ILE A 252 16.22 0.04 -20.18
C ILE A 252 16.06 -1.04 -19.10
N VAL A 253 17.15 -1.37 -18.40
CA VAL A 253 17.18 -2.44 -17.42
C VAL A 253 17.19 -1.86 -16.01
N PHE A 254 16.16 -2.18 -15.22
CA PHE A 254 16.02 -1.83 -13.81
C PHE A 254 16.23 -3.07 -12.94
N ASN A 255 16.72 -2.90 -11.71
CA ASN A 255 16.82 -3.97 -10.72
C ASN A 255 15.77 -3.75 -9.63
N ARG A 256 14.91 -4.78 -9.37
CA ARG A 256 13.83 -4.68 -8.38
C ARG A 256 14.32 -4.57 -6.93
N LYS A 257 15.54 -5.03 -6.64
CA LYS A 257 16.14 -4.97 -5.29
C LYS A 257 16.74 -3.62 -4.95
N ARG A 258 16.81 -2.71 -5.92
CA ARG A 258 17.37 -1.38 -5.76
C ARG A 258 16.27 -0.33 -5.70
N ASP A 259 16.59 0.80 -5.10
CA ASP A 259 15.68 1.94 -5.03
C ASP A 259 15.35 2.47 -6.43
N PHE A 260 14.09 2.37 -6.83
CA PHE A 260 13.61 2.83 -8.12
C PHE A 260 13.74 4.34 -8.31
N PHE A 261 13.62 5.11 -7.22
CA PHE A 261 13.81 6.56 -7.29
C PHE A 261 15.22 6.92 -7.81
N LYS A 262 16.24 6.26 -7.24
CA LYS A 262 17.62 6.46 -7.68
C LYS A 262 17.84 6.02 -9.12
N GLN A 263 17.27 4.88 -9.51
CA GLN A 263 17.42 4.36 -10.86
C GLN A 263 16.73 5.28 -11.89
N VAL A 264 15.53 5.79 -11.60
CA VAL A 264 14.82 6.73 -12.49
C VAL A 264 15.59 8.05 -12.60
N ALA A 265 16.12 8.58 -11.50
CA ALA A 265 16.96 9.78 -11.54
C ALA A 265 18.26 9.58 -12.32
N GLN A 266 18.89 8.38 -12.21
CA GLN A 266 20.07 8.03 -13.02
C GLN A 266 19.72 7.94 -14.50
N LEU A 267 18.56 7.38 -14.84
CA LEU A 267 18.09 7.31 -16.23
C LEU A 267 17.93 8.71 -16.83
N ASP A 268 17.24 9.59 -16.09
CA ASP A 268 16.98 10.96 -16.51
C ASP A 268 18.31 11.71 -16.78
N TYR A 269 19.25 11.61 -15.85
CA TYR A 269 20.58 12.18 -16.00
C TYR A 269 21.32 11.64 -17.23
N VAL A 270 21.27 10.33 -17.49
CA VAL A 270 21.93 9.70 -18.64
C VAL A 270 21.32 10.19 -19.94
N ILE A 271 20.01 10.32 -20.03
CA ILE A 271 19.32 10.82 -21.23
C ILE A 271 19.69 12.28 -21.49
N ASP A 272 19.68 13.10 -20.45
CA ASP A 272 20.06 14.52 -20.58
C ASP A 272 21.53 14.67 -20.97
N ALA A 273 22.43 13.87 -20.39
CA ALA A 273 23.83 13.86 -20.77
C ALA A 273 24.04 13.43 -22.22
N ALA A 274 23.29 12.43 -22.70
CA ALA A 274 23.32 11.97 -24.08
C ALA A 274 22.83 13.07 -25.07
N ARG A 275 21.74 13.75 -24.68
CA ARG A 275 21.19 14.88 -25.48
C ARG A 275 22.15 16.09 -25.57
N ALA A 276 22.93 16.31 -24.52
CA ALA A 276 23.92 17.41 -24.49
C ALA A 276 25.15 17.17 -25.38
N LEU A 277 25.38 15.93 -25.84
CA LEU A 277 26.49 15.65 -26.78
C LEU A 277 26.20 16.21 -28.16
N ALA A 278 27.23 16.76 -28.81
CA ALA A 278 27.10 17.46 -30.12
C ALA A 278 26.49 16.56 -31.23
N ALA A 279 26.63 15.24 -31.14
CA ALA A 279 26.08 14.28 -32.11
C ALA A 279 24.72 13.69 -31.67
N ALA A 280 24.20 14.06 -30.47
CA ALA A 280 22.97 13.50 -29.87
C ALA A 280 22.77 12.00 -30.21
N PRO A 281 23.67 11.10 -29.78
CA PRO A 281 23.64 9.71 -30.19
C PRO A 281 22.37 9.02 -29.70
N LEU A 282 21.79 8.19 -30.55
CA LEU A 282 20.64 7.38 -30.15
C LEU A 282 21.07 6.30 -29.13
N LEU A 283 20.36 6.23 -28.02
CA LEU A 283 20.58 5.23 -26.98
C LEU A 283 19.98 3.88 -27.40
N GLN A 284 20.77 2.84 -27.46
CA GLN A 284 20.31 1.47 -27.74
C GLN A 284 19.94 0.72 -26.47
N SER A 285 20.75 0.83 -25.42
CA SER A 285 20.43 0.25 -24.12
C SER A 285 21.04 1.06 -22.98
N VAL A 286 20.33 1.10 -21.85
CA VAL A 286 20.75 1.70 -20.59
C VAL A 286 20.55 0.67 -19.48
N ASN A 287 21.62 0.28 -18.81
CA ASN A 287 21.56 -0.71 -17.74
C ASN A 287 21.74 -0.04 -16.37
N LEU A 288 20.65 0.04 -15.61
CA LEU A 288 20.59 0.61 -14.25
C LEU A 288 20.69 -0.46 -13.16
N SER A 289 20.87 -1.74 -13.53
CA SER A 289 20.92 -2.85 -12.56
C SER A 289 22.20 -2.84 -11.72
N LEU A 290 23.25 -2.16 -12.16
CA LEU A 290 24.53 -2.07 -11.45
C LEU A 290 24.56 -0.86 -10.52
N GLU A 291 25.24 -1.00 -9.37
CA GLU A 291 25.16 0.01 -8.31
C GLU A 291 25.96 1.28 -8.61
N ASN A 292 27.16 1.13 -9.12
CA ASN A 292 28.14 2.22 -9.28
C ASN A 292 28.41 2.61 -10.75
N GLN A 293 27.78 1.95 -11.69
CA GLN A 293 28.00 2.16 -13.10
C GLN A 293 26.70 2.02 -13.87
N VAL A 294 26.50 2.86 -14.87
CA VAL A 294 25.39 2.74 -15.80
C VAL A 294 25.96 2.47 -17.18
N PRO A 295 26.10 1.18 -17.57
CA PRO A 295 26.49 0.84 -18.93
C PRO A 295 25.46 1.34 -19.93
N VAL A 296 25.94 2.07 -20.93
CA VAL A 296 25.14 2.63 -22.00
C VAL A 296 25.66 2.11 -23.33
N ARG A 297 24.78 1.61 -24.18
CA ARG A 297 25.08 1.29 -25.57
C ARG A 297 24.47 2.35 -26.47
N LEU A 298 25.28 2.87 -27.37
CA LEU A 298 24.86 3.85 -28.36
C LEU A 298 24.58 3.14 -29.70
N GLN A 299 23.59 3.63 -30.43
CA GLN A 299 23.33 3.19 -31.80
C GLN A 299 24.36 3.86 -32.72
N GLY A 300 25.31 3.09 -33.22
CA GLY A 300 26.33 3.56 -34.15
C GLY A 300 26.77 2.43 -35.09
N PRO A 301 27.48 2.67 -36.18
CA PRO A 301 28.08 1.59 -36.97
C PRO A 301 28.94 0.69 -36.04
N PRO A 302 29.15 -0.58 -36.35
CA PRO A 302 29.78 -1.56 -35.43
C PRO A 302 31.27 -1.20 -35.20
N ALA A 303 31.52 -0.23 -34.36
CA ALA A 303 32.81 0.12 -33.80
C ALA A 303 32.65 0.13 -32.28
N SER A 304 33.17 -0.91 -31.66
CA SER A 304 33.38 -1.17 -30.25
C SER A 304 33.70 0.06 -29.40
N LEU A 305 32.70 0.76 -28.90
CA LEU A 305 32.85 1.71 -27.80
C LEU A 305 31.78 1.44 -26.75
N THR A 306 32.11 0.57 -25.81
CA THR A 306 31.39 0.49 -24.55
C THR A 306 31.85 1.68 -23.70
N ALA A 307 31.16 2.82 -23.79
CA ALA A 307 31.41 3.92 -22.91
C ALA A 307 30.77 3.66 -21.57
N THR A 308 31.57 3.35 -20.57
CA THR A 308 31.14 3.29 -19.18
C THR A 308 31.32 4.69 -18.59
N LEU A 309 30.24 5.40 -18.34
CA LEU A 309 30.28 6.68 -17.63
C LEU A 309 30.39 6.39 -16.12
N PRO A 310 31.50 6.74 -15.46
CA PRO A 310 31.60 6.61 -14.02
C PRO A 310 30.74 7.69 -13.35
N ILE A 311 29.58 7.30 -12.84
CA ILE A 311 28.76 8.19 -12.02
C ILE A 311 29.31 8.11 -10.60
N SER A 312 30.28 8.95 -10.28
CA SER A 312 30.71 9.19 -8.91
C SER A 312 29.78 10.24 -8.28
N LEU A 313 28.77 9.80 -7.58
CA LEU A 313 27.99 10.65 -6.68
C LEU A 313 28.84 10.93 -5.44
N GLN A 314 29.84 11.80 -5.54
CA GLN A 314 30.47 12.36 -4.35
C GLN A 314 29.46 13.33 -3.70
N PRO A 315 29.11 13.13 -2.42
CA PRO A 315 28.35 14.12 -1.69
C PRO A 315 29.18 15.42 -1.66
N ALA A 316 28.54 16.51 -2.06
CA ALA A 316 29.16 17.84 -2.02
C ALA A 316 29.68 18.10 -0.61
N GLN A 317 31.00 18.12 -0.45
CA GLN A 317 31.65 18.54 0.78
C GLN A 317 31.30 20.02 1.02
N ARG A 318 30.45 20.29 1.99
CA ARG A 318 30.24 21.63 2.53
C ARG A 318 31.59 22.15 3.03
N LYS A 319 32.13 23.15 2.33
CA LYS A 319 33.24 23.94 2.85
C LYS A 319 32.82 24.56 4.19
N PRO A 320 33.65 24.47 5.24
CA PRO A 320 33.38 25.20 6.47
C PRO A 320 33.46 26.70 6.19
N GLN A 321 32.37 27.43 6.47
CA GLN A 321 32.41 28.89 6.54
C GLN A 321 33.36 29.27 7.67
N ARG A 322 34.43 29.98 7.32
CA ARG A 322 35.23 30.71 8.29
C ARG A 322 34.45 31.95 8.69
N GLU A 323 34.05 31.96 9.96
CA GLU A 323 33.66 33.20 10.66
C GLU A 323 34.86 34.10 10.81
N PHE A 324 34.71 35.38 10.42
CA PHE A 324 35.46 36.52 10.88
C PHE A 324 34.55 37.39 11.73
#